data_8a1deed01570ee8909dd6d4aa5695c84
#
_entry.id   8a1deed01570ee8909dd6d4aa5695c84
#
_cell.length_a   1.000
_cell.length_b   1.000
_cell.length_c   1.000
_cell.angle_alpha   90.00
_cell.angle_beta   90.00
_cell.angle_gamma   90.00
#
_symmetry.space_group_name_H-M   'P 1'
#
loop_
_entity.id
_entity.type
_entity.pdbx_description
1 polymer ?
#
loop_
_entity_poly.entity_id
_entity_poly.type
_entity_poly.pdbx_seq_one_letter_code
_entity_poly.pdbx_strand_id
1 'polypeptide(L)'
;MLVNMRQWRSISAIIFCALLAGQDPFAKPARAHVLLFVRTDCPITNRYAPELKRIAEEFAGRGVDFWLVYPDPAETTEGIARHKAEYQLPGTPLRDPQHVLVKRSEARISPQAAVFDHALHLVYSGRIDDRYVSFGKARATPQTHDLENAITATIEGKSVAEARTRAVGCYLADVRQ
;
A
#
# COMPACT_ATOMS: atom_id res chain seq x y z
N MET A 1 -0.27 -55.81 24.91
CA MET A 1 0.54 -54.57 24.76
C MET A 1 -0.35 -53.50 24.10
N LEU A 2 -1.05 -52.72 24.93
CA LEU A 2 -2.08 -51.76 24.49
C LEU A 2 -1.40 -50.37 24.35
N VAL A 3 -1.21 -49.92 23.12
CA VAL A 3 -0.66 -48.60 22.84
C VAL A 3 -1.77 -47.55 23.00
N ASN A 4 -1.48 -46.55 23.81
CA ASN A 4 -2.40 -45.52 24.32
C ASN A 4 -2.73 -44.48 23.23
N MET A 5 -3.94 -44.57 22.64
CA MET A 5 -4.47 -43.69 21.59
C MET A 5 -4.89 -42.28 22.06
N ARG A 6 -4.43 -41.82 23.22
CA ARG A 6 -4.91 -40.56 23.82
C ARG A 6 -4.06 -39.31 23.53
N GLN A 7 -2.90 -39.44 22.89
CA GLN A 7 -1.97 -38.32 22.70
C GLN A 7 -2.04 -37.58 21.34
N TRP A 8 -2.88 -38.03 20.40
CA TRP A 8 -2.91 -37.39 19.06
C TRP A 8 -3.94 -36.28 18.87
N ARG A 9 -4.74 -35.96 19.91
CA ARG A 9 -5.82 -34.95 19.80
C ARG A 9 -5.35 -33.51 20.14
N SER A 10 -4.16 -33.30 20.70
CA SER A 10 -3.71 -31.99 21.19
C SER A 10 -2.83 -31.22 20.25
N ILE A 11 -2.31 -31.82 19.15
CA ILE A 11 -1.36 -31.16 18.25
C ILE A 11 -2.08 -30.42 17.10
N SER A 12 -3.29 -30.85 16.72
CA SER A 12 -4.03 -30.22 15.61
C SER A 12 -4.68 -28.89 15.94
N ALA A 13 -4.87 -28.54 17.21
CA ALA A 13 -5.54 -27.30 17.61
C ALA A 13 -4.62 -26.06 17.60
N ILE A 14 -3.30 -26.27 17.65
CA ILE A 14 -2.33 -25.15 17.75
C ILE A 14 -1.96 -24.58 16.38
N ILE A 15 -2.07 -25.36 15.30
CA ILE A 15 -1.67 -24.93 13.94
C ILE A 15 -2.72 -24.04 13.28
N PHE A 16 -3.99 -24.08 13.72
CA PHE A 16 -5.08 -23.32 13.08
C PHE A 16 -5.21 -21.86 13.56
N CYS A 17 -4.57 -21.51 14.68
CA CYS A 17 -4.65 -20.13 15.22
C CYS A 17 -3.61 -19.16 14.61
N ALA A 18 -2.60 -19.65 13.89
CA ALA A 18 -1.54 -18.83 13.31
C ALA A 18 -1.90 -18.21 11.94
N LEU A 19 -3.01 -18.62 11.31
CA LEU A 19 -3.41 -18.16 9.97
C LEU A 19 -4.37 -16.96 9.98
N LEU A 20 -4.73 -16.43 11.15
CA LEU A 20 -5.59 -15.25 11.30
C LEU A 20 -4.85 -13.99 11.79
N ALA A 21 -3.52 -14.00 11.84
CA ALA A 21 -2.76 -12.78 12.02
C ALA A 21 -2.96 -11.95 10.76
N GLY A 22 -3.79 -10.89 10.83
CA GLY A 22 -3.96 -9.92 9.76
C GLY A 22 -2.58 -9.46 9.28
N GLN A 23 -2.38 -9.34 7.98
CA GLN A 23 -1.11 -8.90 7.43
C GLN A 23 -0.84 -7.47 7.94
N ASP A 24 0.16 -7.31 8.81
CA ASP A 24 0.61 -6.01 9.27
C ASP A 24 1.73 -5.52 8.35
N PRO A 25 1.53 -4.40 7.64
CA PRO A 25 2.54 -3.85 6.73
C PRO A 25 3.82 -3.41 7.44
N PHE A 26 3.79 -3.31 8.75
CA PHE A 26 4.92 -2.88 9.58
C PHE A 26 5.57 -4.02 10.37
N ALA A 27 5.14 -5.26 10.18
CA ALA A 27 5.67 -6.42 10.91
C ALA A 27 7.13 -6.75 10.58
N LYS A 28 7.60 -6.39 9.39
CA LYS A 28 8.98 -6.63 8.95
C LYS A 28 9.77 -5.33 9.01
N PRO A 29 11.02 -5.35 9.53
CA PRO A 29 11.88 -4.18 9.46
C PRO A 29 12.16 -3.79 8.01
N ALA A 30 12.01 -2.50 7.70
CA ALA A 30 12.37 -1.91 6.41
C ALA A 30 12.97 -0.52 6.62
N ARG A 31 13.72 -0.02 5.62
CA ARG A 31 14.22 1.36 5.62
C ARG A 31 13.09 2.35 5.35
N ALA A 32 12.13 1.94 4.53
CA ALA A 32 10.89 2.66 4.28
C ALA A 32 9.76 1.68 4.00
N HIS A 33 8.55 2.00 4.46
CA HIS A 33 7.31 1.31 4.11
C HIS A 33 6.48 2.23 3.23
N VAL A 34 6.12 1.77 2.04
CA VAL A 34 5.30 2.49 1.08
C VAL A 34 3.91 1.86 1.02
N LEU A 35 2.90 2.63 1.39
CA LEU A 35 1.50 2.24 1.29
C LEU A 35 0.85 2.97 0.11
N LEU A 36 0.34 2.21 -0.84
CA LEU A 36 -0.37 2.72 -2.02
C LEU A 36 -1.86 2.46 -1.83
N PHE A 37 -2.64 3.52 -1.57
CA PHE A 37 -4.09 3.45 -1.41
C PHE A 37 -4.75 3.42 -2.79
N VAL A 38 -5.38 2.31 -3.10
CA VAL A 38 -5.92 2.02 -4.42
C VAL A 38 -7.35 1.51 -4.35
N ARG A 39 -8.08 1.62 -5.47
CA ARG A 39 -9.40 1.02 -5.68
C ARG A 39 -9.38 0.27 -7.01
N THR A 40 -10.09 -0.84 -7.07
CA THR A 40 -10.15 -1.68 -8.28
C THR A 40 -10.85 -0.97 -9.44
N ASP A 41 -11.79 -0.09 -9.15
CA ASP A 41 -12.60 0.66 -10.12
C ASP A 41 -12.05 2.06 -10.45
N CYS A 42 -10.87 2.44 -9.92
CA CYS A 42 -10.31 3.76 -10.17
C CYS A 42 -9.47 3.79 -11.46
N PRO A 43 -9.93 4.47 -12.53
CA PRO A 43 -9.21 4.50 -13.80
C PRO A 43 -7.86 5.22 -13.71
N ILE A 44 -7.69 6.12 -12.74
CA ILE A 44 -6.42 6.81 -12.53
C ILE A 44 -5.40 5.85 -11.88
N THR A 45 -5.82 5.04 -10.91
CA THR A 45 -4.99 3.96 -10.36
C THR A 45 -4.48 3.05 -11.48
N ASN A 46 -5.40 2.59 -12.33
CA ASN A 46 -5.07 1.64 -13.40
C ASN A 46 -4.06 2.23 -14.41
N ARG A 47 -4.18 3.52 -14.70
CA ARG A 47 -3.22 4.24 -15.57
C ARG A 47 -1.86 4.46 -14.91
N TYR A 48 -1.79 4.51 -13.58
CA TYR A 48 -0.52 4.60 -12.86
C TYR A 48 0.20 3.25 -12.71
N ALA A 49 -0.44 2.13 -13.02
CA ALA A 49 0.14 0.80 -12.79
C ALA A 49 1.56 0.62 -13.39
N PRO A 50 1.86 1.05 -14.64
CA PRO A 50 3.22 0.94 -15.18
C PRO A 50 4.24 1.77 -14.38
N GLU A 51 3.85 2.97 -13.95
CA GLU A 51 4.74 3.85 -13.17
C GLU A 51 4.98 3.32 -11.76
N LEU A 52 3.93 2.81 -11.10
CA LEU A 52 4.05 2.17 -9.79
C LEU A 52 4.97 0.95 -9.85
N LYS A 53 4.87 0.16 -10.92
CA LYS A 53 5.75 -0.99 -11.16
C LYS A 53 7.20 -0.52 -11.33
N ARG A 54 7.46 0.49 -12.15
CA ARG A 54 8.80 1.07 -12.37
C ARG A 54 9.42 1.54 -11.05
N ILE A 55 8.65 2.30 -10.24
CA ILE A 55 9.12 2.79 -8.94
C ILE A 55 9.45 1.61 -8.02
N ALA A 56 8.59 0.61 -7.91
CA ALA A 56 8.85 -0.54 -7.06
C ALA A 56 10.09 -1.34 -7.51
N GLU A 57 10.31 -1.49 -8.81
CA GLU A 57 11.49 -2.13 -9.38
C GLU A 57 12.78 -1.33 -9.09
N GLU A 58 12.72 -0.01 -9.18
CA GLU A 58 13.86 0.87 -8.89
C GLU A 58 14.32 0.78 -7.43
N PHE A 59 13.37 0.62 -6.50
CA PHE A 59 13.68 0.49 -5.07
C PHE A 59 13.79 -0.97 -4.60
N ALA A 60 13.66 -1.95 -5.51
CA ALA A 60 13.84 -3.35 -5.18
C ALA A 60 15.23 -3.62 -4.61
N GLY A 61 15.31 -4.38 -3.50
CA GLY A 61 16.58 -4.67 -2.82
C GLY A 61 17.19 -3.51 -2.03
N ARG A 62 16.58 -2.32 -2.04
CA ARG A 62 17.05 -1.15 -1.28
C ARG A 62 16.44 -1.04 0.12
N GLY A 63 15.71 -2.06 0.57
CA GLY A 63 15.06 -2.11 1.88
C GLY A 63 13.75 -1.34 1.95
N VAL A 64 13.07 -1.18 0.82
CA VAL A 64 11.74 -0.56 0.72
C VAL A 64 10.68 -1.64 0.58
N ASP A 65 9.66 -1.60 1.43
CA ASP A 65 8.54 -2.53 1.41
C ASP A 65 7.29 -1.86 0.83
N PHE A 66 6.68 -2.47 -0.19
CA PHE A 66 5.53 -1.91 -0.91
C PHE A 66 4.25 -2.68 -0.60
N TRP A 67 3.18 -1.94 -0.27
CA TRP A 67 1.85 -2.47 0.03
C TRP A 67 0.78 -1.78 -0.82
N LEU A 68 -0.15 -2.59 -1.32
CA LEU A 68 -1.37 -2.10 -1.99
C LEU A 68 -2.51 -2.16 -0.98
N VAL A 69 -2.96 -1.02 -0.50
CA VAL A 69 -4.03 -0.91 0.50
C VAL A 69 -5.36 -0.67 -0.20
N TYR A 70 -6.30 -1.58 0.00
CA TYR A 70 -7.67 -1.54 -0.53
C TYR A 70 -8.65 -1.22 0.59
N PRO A 71 -9.09 0.04 0.71
CA PRO A 71 -9.92 0.47 1.84
C PRO A 71 -11.42 0.28 1.62
N ASP A 72 -11.89 0.03 0.39
CA ASP A 72 -13.31 -0.14 0.13
C ASP A 72 -13.82 -1.45 0.75
N PRO A 73 -14.81 -1.38 1.68
CA PRO A 73 -15.36 -2.58 2.30
C PRO A 73 -16.03 -3.54 1.31
N ALA A 74 -16.50 -3.04 0.16
CA ALA A 74 -17.15 -3.85 -0.85
C ALA A 74 -16.16 -4.66 -1.71
N GLU A 75 -14.87 -4.32 -1.70
CA GLU A 75 -13.87 -5.06 -2.47
C GLU A 75 -13.60 -6.45 -1.86
N THR A 76 -13.64 -7.48 -2.71
CA THR A 76 -13.39 -8.86 -2.30
C THR A 76 -11.93 -9.25 -2.52
N THR A 77 -11.46 -10.26 -1.80
CA THR A 77 -10.12 -10.81 -1.98
C THR A 77 -9.85 -11.27 -3.41
N GLU A 78 -10.84 -11.89 -4.05
CA GLU A 78 -10.78 -12.35 -5.45
C GLU A 78 -10.74 -11.18 -6.43
N GLY A 79 -11.53 -10.12 -6.17
CA GLY A 79 -11.52 -8.88 -6.96
C GLY A 79 -10.15 -8.19 -6.91
N ILE A 80 -9.58 -8.09 -5.71
CA ILE A 80 -8.24 -7.53 -5.46
C ILE A 80 -7.16 -8.35 -6.16
N ALA A 81 -7.20 -9.68 -6.05
CA ALA A 81 -6.23 -10.56 -6.70
C ALA A 81 -6.29 -10.42 -8.23
N ARG A 82 -7.50 -10.33 -8.81
CA ARG A 82 -7.71 -10.10 -10.23
C ARG A 82 -7.16 -8.74 -10.67
N HIS A 83 -7.50 -7.66 -9.97
CA HIS A 83 -7.03 -6.32 -10.26
C HIS A 83 -5.49 -6.24 -10.23
N LYS A 84 -4.87 -6.82 -9.19
CA LYS A 84 -3.40 -6.87 -9.08
C LYS A 84 -2.77 -7.61 -10.25
N ALA A 85 -3.34 -8.74 -10.67
CA ALA A 85 -2.82 -9.54 -11.78
C ALA A 85 -3.01 -8.85 -13.13
N GLU A 86 -4.20 -8.27 -13.39
CA GLU A 86 -4.57 -7.60 -14.64
C GLU A 86 -3.66 -6.40 -14.92
N TYR A 87 -3.43 -5.56 -13.89
CA TYR A 87 -2.61 -4.35 -14.03
C TYR A 87 -1.16 -4.53 -13.61
N GLN A 88 -0.74 -5.75 -13.23
CA GLN A 88 0.62 -6.06 -12.74
C GLN A 88 1.08 -5.13 -11.63
N LEU A 89 0.16 -4.76 -10.73
CA LEU A 89 0.45 -3.84 -9.64
C LEU A 89 1.51 -4.41 -8.68
N PRO A 90 2.50 -3.61 -8.26
CA PRO A 90 3.56 -4.05 -7.36
C PRO A 90 3.07 -4.16 -5.91
N GLY A 91 3.87 -4.82 -5.07
CA GLY A 91 3.63 -4.87 -3.63
C GLY A 91 2.66 -5.95 -3.18
N THR A 92 2.47 -6.04 -1.87
CA THR A 92 1.59 -7.00 -1.22
C THR A 92 0.20 -6.39 -1.04
N PRO A 93 -0.88 -7.05 -1.49
CA PRO A 93 -2.23 -6.53 -1.32
C PRO A 93 -2.71 -6.70 0.13
N LEU A 94 -3.39 -5.68 0.63
CA LEU A 94 -3.93 -5.63 1.99
C LEU A 94 -5.29 -4.94 1.97
N ARG A 95 -6.27 -5.53 2.67
CA ARG A 95 -7.59 -4.90 2.89
C ARG A 95 -7.56 -4.01 4.14
N ASP A 96 -8.13 -2.81 4.03
CA ASP A 96 -8.29 -1.87 5.16
C ASP A 96 -9.74 -1.36 5.29
N PRO A 97 -10.75 -2.26 5.39
CA PRO A 97 -12.16 -1.87 5.41
C PRO A 97 -12.57 -1.07 6.65
N GLN A 98 -11.76 -1.04 7.70
CA GLN A 98 -11.93 -0.21 8.90
C GLN A 98 -11.20 1.12 8.81
N HIS A 99 -10.49 1.38 7.72
CA HIS A 99 -9.74 2.62 7.47
C HIS A 99 -8.67 2.94 8.55
N VAL A 100 -8.06 1.92 9.13
CA VAL A 100 -6.98 2.09 10.13
C VAL A 100 -5.74 2.69 9.46
N LEU A 101 -5.31 2.09 8.34
CA LEU A 101 -4.16 2.58 7.56
C LEU A 101 -4.49 3.88 6.84
N VAL A 102 -5.71 4.02 6.31
CA VAL A 102 -6.20 5.28 5.71
C VAL A 102 -6.02 6.45 6.69
N LYS A 103 -6.50 6.30 7.92
CA LYS A 103 -6.37 7.34 8.96
C LYS A 103 -4.93 7.60 9.34
N ARG A 104 -4.14 6.55 9.56
CA ARG A 104 -2.73 6.65 9.91
C ARG A 104 -1.89 7.33 8.82
N SER A 105 -2.28 7.18 7.57
CA SER A 105 -1.59 7.71 6.39
C SER A 105 -2.15 9.05 5.90
N GLU A 106 -3.21 9.57 6.51
CA GLU A 106 -3.93 10.76 6.05
C GLU A 106 -4.42 10.63 4.59
N ALA A 107 -4.71 9.38 4.16
CA ALA A 107 -5.12 9.12 2.79
C ALA A 107 -6.61 9.44 2.58
N ARG A 108 -6.96 9.97 1.39
CA ARG A 108 -8.34 10.34 1.01
C ARG A 108 -8.70 10.00 -0.42
N ILE A 109 -7.69 9.77 -1.25
CA ILE A 109 -7.81 9.65 -2.70
C ILE A 109 -7.18 8.33 -3.16
N SER A 110 -7.69 7.77 -4.24
CA SER A 110 -7.12 6.65 -4.98
C SER A 110 -6.71 7.13 -6.40
N PRO A 111 -5.43 7.01 -6.83
CA PRO A 111 -4.31 6.55 -6.00
C PRO A 111 -3.74 7.67 -5.12
N GLN A 112 -3.32 7.29 -3.92
CA GLN A 112 -2.51 8.13 -3.04
C GLN A 112 -1.41 7.26 -2.42
N ALA A 113 -0.24 7.84 -2.20
CA ALA A 113 0.88 7.16 -1.57
C ALA A 113 1.14 7.72 -0.17
N ALA A 114 1.60 6.86 0.73
CA ALA A 114 2.19 7.26 2.00
C ALA A 114 3.52 6.55 2.21
N VAL A 115 4.50 7.26 2.77
CA VAL A 115 5.81 6.71 3.11
C VAL A 115 6.01 6.84 4.61
N PHE A 116 6.37 5.73 5.25
CA PHE A 116 6.80 5.67 6.64
C PHE A 116 8.28 5.34 6.69
N ASP A 117 9.00 5.97 7.62
CA ASP A 117 10.40 5.67 7.88
C ASP A 117 10.57 4.37 8.71
N HIS A 118 11.81 3.99 8.99
CA HIS A 118 12.14 2.80 9.79
C HIS A 118 11.61 2.85 11.24
N ALA A 119 11.33 4.05 11.76
CA ALA A 119 10.73 4.28 13.08
C ALA A 119 9.20 4.37 13.02
N LEU A 120 8.61 4.11 11.85
CA LEU A 120 7.18 4.13 11.57
C LEU A 120 6.51 5.51 11.71
N HIS A 121 7.27 6.58 11.52
CA HIS A 121 6.73 7.93 11.38
C HIS A 121 6.28 8.15 9.94
N LEU A 122 5.11 8.77 9.78
CA LEU A 122 4.61 9.20 8.48
C LEU A 122 5.41 10.41 7.97
N VAL A 123 6.28 10.18 6.99
CA VAL A 123 7.16 11.22 6.42
C VAL A 123 6.63 11.81 5.13
N TYR A 124 5.75 11.08 4.42
CA TYR A 124 5.09 11.57 3.20
C TYR A 124 3.66 11.05 3.10
N SER A 125 2.73 11.90 2.63
CA SER A 125 1.41 11.49 2.18
C SER A 125 0.95 12.37 1.02
N GLY A 126 0.65 11.78 -0.15
CA GLY A 126 0.29 12.58 -1.31
C GLY A 126 0.24 11.80 -2.63
N ARG A 127 0.41 12.56 -3.72
CA ARG A 127 0.39 12.05 -5.09
C ARG A 127 1.62 11.20 -5.40
N ILE A 128 1.53 10.40 -6.47
CA ILE A 128 2.68 9.64 -7.00
C ILE A 128 3.64 10.61 -7.71
N ASP A 129 3.09 11.42 -8.58
CA ASP A 129 3.76 12.48 -9.34
C ASP A 129 2.75 13.61 -9.66
N ASP A 130 3.16 14.66 -10.39
CA ASP A 130 2.29 15.77 -10.80
C ASP A 130 1.64 15.57 -12.17
N ARG A 131 1.59 14.34 -12.69
CA ARG A 131 0.96 14.02 -13.97
C ARG A 131 -0.49 14.49 -14.03
N TYR A 132 -1.29 14.24 -12.99
CA TYR A 132 -2.68 14.67 -12.94
C TYR A 132 -2.82 16.04 -12.27
N VAL A 133 -3.21 17.03 -13.07
CA VAL A 133 -3.45 18.41 -12.61
C VAL A 133 -4.84 18.53 -11.97
N SER A 134 -5.82 17.86 -12.57
CA SER A 134 -7.20 17.73 -12.08
C SER A 134 -7.82 16.47 -12.68
N PHE A 135 -9.05 16.12 -12.25
CA PHE A 135 -9.77 15.03 -12.85
C PHE A 135 -10.01 15.29 -14.36
N GLY A 136 -9.61 14.33 -15.19
CA GLY A 136 -9.69 14.46 -16.66
C GLY A 136 -8.58 15.30 -17.32
N LYS A 137 -7.68 15.95 -16.55
CA LYS A 137 -6.57 16.73 -17.10
C LYS A 137 -5.22 16.19 -16.64
N ALA A 138 -4.48 15.62 -17.57
CA ALA A 138 -3.15 15.07 -17.32
C ALA A 138 -2.08 15.75 -18.17
N ARG A 139 -0.87 15.82 -17.64
CA ARG A 139 0.35 16.20 -18.41
C ARG A 139 0.80 14.98 -19.21
N ALA A 140 1.43 15.22 -20.35
CA ALA A 140 2.09 14.19 -21.14
C ALA A 140 3.24 13.54 -20.34
N THR A 141 4.03 14.39 -19.64
CA THR A 141 5.14 13.98 -18.79
C THR A 141 5.05 14.70 -17.46
N PRO A 142 5.22 13.99 -16.32
CA PRO A 142 5.31 14.65 -15.02
C PRO A 142 6.55 15.57 -14.95
N GLN A 143 6.44 16.62 -14.16
CA GLN A 143 7.53 17.57 -13.88
C GLN A 143 8.16 17.29 -12.51
N THR A 144 7.42 16.64 -11.60
CA THR A 144 7.90 16.23 -10.28
C THR A 144 7.58 14.75 -10.04
N HIS A 145 8.47 14.07 -9.34
CA HIS A 145 8.38 12.65 -8.98
C HIS A 145 8.26 12.52 -7.45
N ASP A 146 7.15 13.02 -6.91
CA ASP A 146 7.01 13.28 -5.47
C ASP A 146 7.20 12.03 -4.61
N LEU A 147 6.57 10.89 -4.98
CA LEU A 147 6.73 9.63 -4.25
C LEU A 147 8.18 9.13 -4.29
N GLU A 148 8.80 9.14 -5.45
CA GLU A 148 10.17 8.66 -5.68
C GLU A 148 11.18 9.50 -4.88
N ASN A 149 11.00 10.84 -4.89
CA ASN A 149 11.79 11.76 -4.10
C ASN A 149 11.62 11.51 -2.59
N ALA A 150 10.38 11.26 -2.15
CA ALA A 150 10.09 10.97 -0.76
C ALA A 150 10.73 9.65 -0.30
N ILE A 151 10.64 8.59 -1.10
CA ILE A 151 11.29 7.31 -0.80
C ILE A 151 12.81 7.49 -0.72
N THR A 152 13.40 8.17 -1.71
CA THR A 152 14.85 8.42 -1.77
C THR A 152 15.33 9.17 -0.53
N ALA A 153 14.68 10.29 -0.18
CA ALA A 153 15.02 11.05 1.02
C ALA A 153 14.94 10.18 2.28
N THR A 154 13.85 9.39 2.41
CA THR A 154 13.62 8.52 3.58
C THR A 154 14.73 7.48 3.76
N ILE A 155 15.07 6.75 2.69
CA ILE A 155 16.12 5.72 2.79
C ILE A 155 17.53 6.30 2.93
N GLU A 156 17.73 7.56 2.59
CA GLU A 156 18.99 8.29 2.83
C GLU A 156 19.04 8.97 4.21
N GLY A 157 17.98 8.86 5.02
CA GLY A 157 17.90 9.50 6.33
C GLY A 157 17.75 11.03 6.26
N LYS A 158 17.30 11.55 5.11
CA LYS A 158 17.06 12.97 4.88
C LYS A 158 15.59 13.32 5.11
N SER A 159 15.32 14.58 5.42
CA SER A 159 13.94 15.09 5.47
C SER A 159 13.31 15.14 4.06
N VAL A 160 12.02 14.79 3.97
CA VAL A 160 11.24 14.92 2.75
C VAL A 160 10.89 16.39 2.55
N ALA A 161 11.30 16.96 1.41
CA ALA A 161 11.13 18.39 1.12
C ALA A 161 9.64 18.79 1.08
N GLU A 162 8.80 17.98 0.40
CA GLU A 162 7.36 18.17 0.34
C GLU A 162 6.65 16.97 0.97
N ALA A 163 6.47 17.01 2.31
CA ALA A 163 5.88 15.91 3.07
C ALA A 163 4.38 15.70 2.78
N ARG A 164 3.68 16.68 2.24
CA ARG A 164 2.26 16.61 1.89
C ARG A 164 2.01 17.23 0.53
N THR A 165 1.47 16.42 -0.40
CA THR A 165 1.10 16.89 -1.75
C THR A 165 -0.34 16.50 -2.07
N ARG A 166 -0.99 17.27 -2.94
CA ARG A 166 -2.39 17.01 -3.31
C ARG A 166 -2.48 15.91 -4.36
N ALA A 167 -3.05 14.76 -4.00
CA ALA A 167 -3.40 13.70 -4.93
C ALA A 167 -4.66 14.07 -5.75
N VAL A 168 -4.72 13.54 -6.98
CA VAL A 168 -5.88 13.63 -7.88
C VAL A 168 -6.33 12.23 -8.23
N GLY A 169 -7.63 11.95 -8.01
CA GLY A 169 -8.17 10.61 -8.24
C GLY A 169 -9.59 10.46 -7.72
N CYS A 170 -9.98 9.23 -7.47
CA CYS A 170 -11.28 8.87 -6.92
C CYS A 170 -11.24 8.99 -5.39
N TYR A 171 -12.30 9.49 -4.76
CA TYR A 171 -12.39 9.49 -3.30
C TYR A 171 -12.39 8.06 -2.77
N LEU A 172 -11.67 7.84 -1.67
CA LEU A 172 -11.81 6.60 -0.91
C LEU A 172 -13.21 6.55 -0.30
N ALA A 173 -13.87 5.37 -0.36
CA ALA A 173 -15.20 5.20 0.19
C ALA A 173 -15.23 5.52 1.70
N ASP A 174 -16.29 6.19 2.15
CA ASP A 174 -16.58 6.48 3.56
C ASP A 174 -15.51 7.24 4.37
N VAL A 175 -14.52 7.83 3.73
CA VAL A 175 -13.64 8.81 4.37
C VAL A 175 -14.40 10.14 4.48
N ARG A 176 -15.42 10.17 5.34
CA ARG A 176 -16.12 11.42 5.67
C ARG A 176 -15.20 12.31 6.52
N GLN A 177 -15.22 13.59 6.20
CA GLN A 177 -14.54 14.65 6.94
C GLN A 177 -15.16 14.83 8.33
#